data_9875571c6254573ab4ccd0913e54defb
#
_entry.id   9875571c6254573ab4ccd0913e54defb
#
_cell.length_a   1.000
_cell.length_b   1.000
_cell.length_c   1.000
_cell.angle_alpha   90.00
_cell.angle_beta   90.00
_cell.angle_gamma   90.00
#
_symmetry.space_group_name_H-M   'P 1'
#
loop_
_entity.id
_entity.type
_entity.pdbx_description
1 polymer ?
#
loop_
_entity_poly.entity_id
_entity_poly.type
_entity_poly.pdbx_seq_one_letter_code
_entity_poly.pdbx_strand_id
1 'polypeptide(L)'
;MKILFTASECVPFIKTGGLADVVGALAPVLAKQGHDVRVMLPLYAAVPKQYVDQMTHVTDFEVALGWRRQYCGIELLEKDGVKFYFVDNKFYFGRPYIYGMGGDEYERFGFFCRAALNALPLLDFQPDVIHAHDWQSGMVPALLKIQYAHLPFFANIKTMFTIHNLQYQGVFGIREVQDVLGLGDSLWTDDKLECYGCANFMKAALVYSDIITTVSPSYAEEIQTAYYGERLDGLLRARKREVFGVLNGIDMADYNPATDARIPAEYTADDLSGKAKCKAELQEKLGLTVDPNVPIIGMVGRLSLSLIHISEPT
;
A
#
# COMPACT_ATOMS: atom_id res chain seq x y z
N MET A 1 0.73 -19.63 -8.17
CA MET A 1 0.17 -18.45 -8.86
C MET A 1 1.26 -17.39 -9.02
N LYS A 2 1.13 -16.57 -10.04
CA LYS A 2 1.95 -15.36 -10.25
C LYS A 2 1.21 -14.16 -9.67
N ILE A 3 1.78 -13.47 -8.71
CA ILE A 3 1.13 -12.38 -7.98
C ILE A 3 1.98 -11.11 -8.09
N LEU A 4 1.39 -10.01 -8.54
CA LEU A 4 2.01 -8.69 -8.51
C LEU A 4 1.37 -7.86 -7.40
N PHE A 5 2.16 -7.42 -6.42
CA PHE A 5 1.76 -6.34 -5.52
C PHE A 5 2.13 -4.99 -6.13
N THR A 6 1.20 -4.05 -6.12
CA THR A 6 1.48 -2.64 -6.44
C THR A 6 1.19 -1.79 -5.20
N ALA A 7 2.21 -1.13 -4.69
CA ALA A 7 2.14 -0.39 -3.44
C ALA A 7 3.03 0.85 -3.47
N SER A 8 2.67 1.85 -2.68
CA SER A 8 3.49 3.05 -2.52
C SER A 8 4.60 2.90 -1.49
N GLU A 9 4.49 1.90 -0.62
CA GLU A 9 5.43 1.64 0.46
C GLU A 9 5.65 0.13 0.64
N CYS A 10 6.83 -0.25 1.14
CA CYS A 10 7.15 -1.62 1.49
C CYS A 10 8.39 -1.65 2.40
N VAL A 11 8.32 -2.27 3.57
CA VAL A 11 9.51 -2.55 4.38
C VAL A 11 10.39 -3.59 3.67
N PRO A 12 11.73 -3.52 3.79
CA PRO A 12 12.50 -2.57 4.58
C PRO A 12 12.90 -1.29 3.83
N PHE A 13 12.35 -1.05 2.64
CA PHE A 13 12.80 0.00 1.73
C PHE A 13 12.26 1.39 2.07
N ILE A 14 10.97 1.47 2.33
CA ILE A 14 10.29 2.73 2.62
C ILE A 14 9.03 2.48 3.47
N LYS A 15 8.84 3.29 4.52
CA LYS A 15 7.70 3.14 5.44
C LYS A 15 7.26 4.48 6.01
N THR A 16 5.96 4.75 5.93
CA THR A 16 5.29 5.80 6.69
C THR A 16 4.15 5.25 7.54
N GLY A 17 3.64 4.07 7.22
CA GLY A 17 2.49 3.45 7.90
C GLY A 17 2.47 1.92 7.81
N GLY A 18 1.36 1.35 8.28
CA GLY A 18 1.18 -0.11 8.35
C GLY A 18 1.06 -0.79 6.98
N LEU A 19 0.75 -0.05 5.92
CA LEU A 19 0.76 -0.58 4.54
C LEU A 19 2.12 -1.20 4.21
N ALA A 20 3.20 -0.50 4.54
CA ALA A 20 4.56 -0.96 4.28
C ALA A 20 4.87 -2.29 5.00
N ASP A 21 4.41 -2.43 6.26
CA ASP A 21 4.58 -3.67 7.03
C ASP A 21 3.83 -4.84 6.37
N VAL A 22 2.60 -4.60 5.96
CA VAL A 22 1.77 -5.65 5.32
C VAL A 22 2.40 -6.14 4.03
N VAL A 23 2.78 -5.24 3.13
CA VAL A 23 3.37 -5.62 1.84
C VAL A 23 4.70 -6.34 2.05
N GLY A 24 5.56 -5.82 2.93
CA GLY A 24 6.89 -6.38 3.19
C GLY A 24 6.85 -7.74 3.91
N ALA A 25 5.84 -7.98 4.76
CA ALA A 25 5.70 -9.25 5.46
C ALA A 25 4.93 -10.30 4.64
N LEU A 26 3.86 -9.92 3.96
CA LEU A 26 3.00 -10.86 3.23
C LEU A 26 3.67 -11.43 1.98
N ALA A 27 4.39 -10.61 1.22
CA ALA A 27 5.01 -11.05 -0.03
C ALA A 27 6.01 -12.21 0.16
N PRO A 28 6.95 -12.16 1.13
CA PRO A 28 7.84 -13.29 1.41
C PRO A 28 7.11 -14.56 1.92
N VAL A 29 6.02 -14.40 2.67
CA VAL A 29 5.23 -15.55 3.15
C VAL A 29 4.58 -16.27 1.99
N LEU A 30 3.99 -15.55 1.05
CA LEU A 30 3.39 -16.13 -0.16
C LEU A 30 4.47 -16.76 -1.07
N ALA A 31 5.64 -16.14 -1.18
CA ALA A 31 6.77 -16.74 -1.92
C ALA A 31 7.22 -18.07 -1.30
N LYS A 32 7.32 -18.16 0.04
CA LYS A 32 7.62 -19.42 0.75
C LYS A 32 6.55 -20.48 0.55
N GLN A 33 5.31 -20.10 0.24
CA GLN A 33 4.22 -21.03 -0.11
C GLN A 33 4.28 -21.50 -1.58
N GLY A 34 5.30 -21.09 -2.35
CA GLY A 34 5.51 -21.53 -3.73
C GLY A 34 4.83 -20.65 -4.78
N HIS A 35 4.45 -19.44 -4.45
CA HIS A 35 3.94 -18.46 -5.42
C HIS A 35 5.09 -17.62 -6.02
N ASP A 36 5.03 -17.26 -7.31
CA ASP A 36 5.90 -16.25 -7.91
C ASP A 36 5.34 -14.87 -7.53
N VAL A 37 5.90 -14.30 -6.47
CA VAL A 37 5.45 -13.02 -5.92
C VAL A 37 6.43 -11.93 -6.31
N ARG A 38 5.90 -10.87 -6.89
CA ARG A 38 6.65 -9.68 -7.24
C ARG A 38 5.99 -8.45 -6.65
N VAL A 39 6.80 -7.49 -6.24
CA VAL A 39 6.33 -6.22 -5.67
C VAL A 39 6.82 -5.10 -6.55
N MET A 40 5.94 -4.19 -6.92
CA MET A 40 6.29 -2.98 -7.66
C MET A 40 5.98 -1.75 -6.82
N LEU A 41 6.96 -0.87 -6.67
CA LEU A 41 6.88 0.34 -5.86
C LEU A 41 7.72 1.47 -6.49
N PRO A 42 7.44 2.74 -6.17
CA PRO A 42 8.25 3.86 -6.67
C PRO A 42 9.66 3.86 -6.06
N LEU A 43 10.67 4.23 -6.84
CA LEU A 43 12.03 4.48 -6.36
C LEU A 43 12.13 5.88 -5.75
N TYR A 44 11.73 6.03 -4.50
CA TYR A 44 11.85 7.31 -3.81
C TYR A 44 13.30 7.64 -3.45
N ALA A 45 13.63 8.93 -3.42
CA ALA A 45 14.94 9.40 -2.93
C ALA A 45 15.22 8.98 -1.47
N ALA A 46 14.17 8.71 -0.70
CA ALA A 46 14.27 8.29 0.70
C ALA A 46 14.58 6.79 0.89
N VAL A 47 14.63 6.00 -0.19
CA VAL A 47 15.06 4.58 -0.09
C VAL A 47 16.51 4.54 0.36
N PRO A 48 16.86 3.77 1.43
CA PRO A 48 18.21 3.74 1.95
C PRO A 48 19.24 3.30 0.90
N LYS A 49 20.37 4.02 0.83
CA LYS A 49 21.41 3.80 -0.17
C LYS A 49 21.89 2.35 -0.22
N GLN A 50 21.95 1.66 0.92
CA GLN A 50 22.34 0.25 0.99
C GLN A 50 21.49 -0.67 0.11
N TYR A 51 20.21 -0.33 -0.13
CA TYR A 51 19.34 -1.10 -1.03
C TYR A 51 19.49 -0.63 -2.47
N VAL A 52 19.61 0.69 -2.68
CA VAL A 52 19.81 1.25 -4.03
C VAL A 52 21.09 0.70 -4.67
N ASP A 53 22.18 0.59 -3.91
CA ASP A 53 23.46 0.06 -4.39
C ASP A 53 23.42 -1.44 -4.76
N GLN A 54 22.39 -2.16 -4.34
CA GLN A 54 22.17 -3.59 -4.67
C GLN A 54 21.22 -3.79 -5.84
N MET A 55 20.56 -2.73 -6.31
CA MET A 55 19.63 -2.81 -7.43
C MET A 55 20.37 -3.03 -8.74
N THR A 56 19.74 -3.79 -9.63
CA THR A 56 20.19 -3.96 -11.02
C THR A 56 19.18 -3.34 -11.95
N HIS A 57 19.67 -2.55 -12.90
CA HIS A 57 18.83 -1.99 -13.94
C HIS A 57 18.30 -3.08 -14.88
N VAL A 58 16.99 -3.06 -15.15
CA VAL A 58 16.33 -4.09 -15.97
C VAL A 58 15.96 -3.55 -17.36
N THR A 59 15.29 -2.41 -17.41
CA THR A 59 14.80 -1.83 -18.68
C THR A 59 14.39 -0.38 -18.50
N ASP A 60 14.36 0.34 -19.63
CA ASP A 60 13.81 1.68 -19.76
C ASP A 60 12.66 1.70 -20.76
N PHE A 61 11.69 2.56 -20.53
CA PHE A 61 10.63 2.86 -21.49
C PHE A 61 10.01 4.23 -21.20
N GLU A 62 9.16 4.68 -22.11
CA GLU A 62 8.39 5.90 -21.93
C GLU A 62 6.95 5.58 -21.52
N VAL A 63 6.46 6.29 -20.53
CA VAL A 63 5.06 6.26 -20.11
C VAL A 63 4.32 7.45 -20.68
N ALA A 64 3.26 7.19 -21.43
CA ALA A 64 2.40 8.23 -21.97
C ALA A 64 1.44 8.74 -20.88
N LEU A 65 1.45 10.05 -20.62
CA LEU A 65 0.52 10.74 -19.73
C LEU A 65 -0.17 11.86 -20.51
N GLY A 66 -1.29 11.54 -21.16
CA GLY A 66 -1.90 12.43 -22.13
C GLY A 66 -0.93 12.73 -23.28
N TRP A 67 -0.59 14.01 -23.48
CA TRP A 67 0.38 14.45 -24.49
C TRP A 67 1.84 14.32 -24.03
N ARG A 68 2.08 14.11 -22.73
CA ARG A 68 3.43 13.99 -22.15
C ARG A 68 4.01 12.61 -22.39
N ARG A 69 5.33 12.56 -22.48
CA ARG A 69 6.12 11.32 -22.44
C ARG A 69 7.08 11.43 -21.27
N GLN A 70 7.02 10.48 -20.35
CA GLN A 70 7.85 10.46 -19.14
C GLN A 70 8.73 9.23 -19.13
N TYR A 71 10.00 9.43 -18.88
CA TYR A 71 10.96 8.34 -18.67
C TYR A 71 10.49 7.43 -17.52
N CYS A 72 10.71 6.14 -17.69
CA CYS A 72 10.51 5.13 -16.66
C CYS A 72 11.63 4.10 -16.74
N GLY A 73 12.48 4.06 -15.72
CA GLY A 73 13.42 2.96 -15.49
C GLY A 73 12.80 1.94 -14.54
N ILE A 74 13.20 0.69 -14.68
CA ILE A 74 12.86 -0.38 -13.74
C ILE A 74 14.16 -0.92 -13.14
N GLU A 75 14.28 -0.77 -11.83
CA GLU A 75 15.36 -1.33 -11.02
C GLU A 75 14.86 -2.57 -10.28
N LEU A 76 15.66 -3.62 -10.23
CA LEU A 76 15.33 -4.90 -9.57
C LEU A 76 16.23 -5.11 -8.35
N LEU A 77 15.60 -5.51 -7.24
CA LEU A 77 16.27 -6.09 -6.09
C LEU A 77 15.56 -7.39 -5.70
N GLU A 78 16.32 -8.48 -5.55
CA GLU A 78 15.78 -9.75 -5.07
C GLU A 78 16.09 -9.92 -3.59
N LYS A 79 15.05 -10.20 -2.79
CA LYS A 79 15.18 -10.39 -1.36
C LYS A 79 14.11 -11.35 -0.83
N ASP A 80 14.50 -12.28 0.03
CA ASP A 80 13.58 -13.23 0.70
C ASP A 80 12.67 -14.03 -0.26
N GLY A 81 13.17 -14.34 -1.46
CA GLY A 81 12.43 -15.05 -2.51
C GLY A 81 11.43 -14.19 -3.30
N VAL A 82 11.43 -12.89 -3.08
CA VAL A 82 10.57 -11.91 -3.77
C VAL A 82 11.41 -11.03 -4.69
N LYS A 83 10.88 -10.72 -5.87
CA LYS A 83 11.42 -9.73 -6.80
C LYS A 83 10.76 -8.38 -6.54
N PHE A 84 11.55 -7.40 -6.10
CA PHE A 84 11.11 -6.03 -5.91
C PHE A 84 11.52 -5.19 -7.11
N TYR A 85 10.55 -4.67 -7.83
CA TYR A 85 10.75 -3.75 -8.95
C TYR A 85 10.48 -2.32 -8.49
N PHE A 86 11.44 -1.45 -8.73
CA PHE A 86 11.36 -0.04 -8.39
C PHE A 86 11.17 0.78 -9.66
N VAL A 87 10.11 1.57 -9.70
CA VAL A 87 9.81 2.49 -10.80
C VAL A 87 10.64 3.75 -10.61
N ASP A 88 11.71 3.88 -11.40
CA ASP A 88 12.59 5.07 -11.38
C ASP A 88 12.06 6.16 -12.29
N ASN A 89 11.72 7.27 -11.69
CA ASN A 89 11.52 8.56 -12.32
C ASN A 89 11.86 9.65 -11.31
N LYS A 90 13.02 10.28 -11.48
CA LYS A 90 13.52 11.28 -10.52
C LYS A 90 12.65 12.53 -10.43
N PHE A 91 11.94 12.89 -11.49
CA PHE A 91 11.02 14.03 -11.47
C PHE A 91 9.85 13.79 -10.49
N TYR A 92 9.29 12.58 -10.48
CA TYR A 92 8.18 12.22 -9.60
C TYR A 92 8.63 11.71 -8.23
N PHE A 93 9.68 10.89 -8.15
CA PHE A 93 10.04 10.15 -6.94
C PHE A 93 11.39 10.55 -6.33
N GLY A 94 12.20 11.34 -7.03
CA GLY A 94 13.45 11.93 -6.51
C GLY A 94 13.24 13.10 -5.54
N ARG A 95 12.06 13.22 -4.93
CA ARG A 95 11.66 14.31 -4.04
C ARG A 95 11.98 13.97 -2.58
N PRO A 96 12.16 14.99 -1.70
CA PRO A 96 12.47 14.77 -0.29
C PRO A 96 11.28 14.25 0.55
N TYR A 97 10.11 14.09 -0.05
CA TYR A 97 8.89 13.62 0.59
C TYR A 97 8.23 12.49 -0.22
N ILE A 98 7.52 11.62 0.46
CA ILE A 98 6.80 10.50 -0.15
C ILE A 98 5.39 10.93 -0.58
N TYR A 99 4.69 11.72 0.25
CA TYR A 99 3.31 12.16 0.03
C TYR A 99 3.08 13.64 0.33
N GLY A 100 2.07 14.22 -0.30
CA GLY A 100 1.30 15.35 0.22
C GLY A 100 1.83 16.76 0.06
N MET A 101 2.97 16.97 -0.60
CA MET A 101 3.59 18.31 -0.69
C MET A 101 3.53 18.94 -2.10
N GLY A 102 3.04 18.21 -3.09
CA GLY A 102 2.90 18.69 -4.46
C GLY A 102 1.45 18.68 -4.92
N GLY A 103 1.00 19.69 -5.64
CA GLY A 103 -0.33 19.72 -6.26
C GLY A 103 -0.49 18.70 -7.41
N ASP A 104 0.52 17.88 -7.70
CA ASP A 104 0.62 16.94 -8.82
C ASP A 104 0.58 15.46 -8.40
N GLU A 105 0.08 15.14 -7.21
CA GLU A 105 -0.01 13.74 -6.73
C GLU A 105 -0.85 12.86 -7.66
N TYR A 106 -1.86 13.41 -8.33
CA TYR A 106 -2.64 12.71 -9.34
C TYR A 106 -1.80 12.28 -10.56
N GLU A 107 -0.89 13.13 -11.00
CA GLU A 107 0.03 12.83 -12.11
C GLU A 107 1.09 11.82 -11.67
N ARG A 108 1.66 12.03 -10.52
CA ARG A 108 2.68 11.21 -9.88
C ARG A 108 2.26 9.75 -9.72
N PHE A 109 1.13 9.53 -9.06
CA PHE A 109 0.60 8.18 -8.85
C PHE A 109 -0.18 7.65 -10.06
N GLY A 110 -0.72 8.51 -10.90
CA GLY A 110 -1.20 8.13 -12.23
C GLY A 110 -0.08 7.57 -13.11
N PHE A 111 1.10 8.22 -13.09
CA PHE A 111 2.32 7.71 -13.74
C PHE A 111 2.71 6.34 -13.18
N PHE A 112 2.80 6.20 -11.84
CA PHE A 112 3.13 4.92 -11.21
C PHE A 112 2.19 3.79 -11.63
N CYS A 113 0.89 4.02 -11.59
CA CYS A 113 -0.11 3.02 -11.96
C CYS A 113 0.03 2.58 -13.42
N ARG A 114 0.28 3.52 -14.32
CA ARG A 114 0.49 3.21 -15.75
C ARG A 114 1.83 2.54 -16.01
N ALA A 115 2.89 3.01 -15.36
CA ALA A 115 4.22 2.40 -15.44
C ALA A 115 4.18 0.93 -14.99
N ALA A 116 3.46 0.64 -13.90
CA ALA A 116 3.30 -0.72 -13.39
C ALA A 116 2.69 -1.67 -14.44
N LEU A 117 1.66 -1.22 -15.16
CA LEU A 117 1.05 -2.04 -16.22
C LEU A 117 1.96 -2.14 -17.45
N ASN A 118 2.57 -1.04 -17.89
CA ASN A 118 3.44 -1.03 -19.08
C ASN A 118 4.69 -1.88 -18.90
N ALA A 119 5.20 -2.00 -17.67
CA ALA A 119 6.38 -2.80 -17.36
C ALA A 119 6.13 -4.32 -17.53
N LEU A 120 4.91 -4.81 -17.31
CA LEU A 120 4.62 -6.25 -17.25
C LEU A 120 5.05 -7.04 -18.50
N PRO A 121 4.73 -6.60 -19.73
CA PRO A 121 5.21 -7.28 -20.94
C PRO A 121 6.74 -7.21 -21.09
N LEU A 122 7.38 -6.10 -20.68
CA LEU A 122 8.82 -5.91 -20.77
C LEU A 122 9.59 -6.78 -19.76
N LEU A 123 8.95 -7.12 -18.65
CA LEU A 123 9.45 -8.01 -17.60
C LEU A 123 9.16 -9.49 -17.88
N ASP A 124 8.52 -9.80 -19.02
CA ASP A 124 8.00 -11.13 -19.34
C ASP A 124 7.23 -11.75 -18.15
N PHE A 125 6.41 -10.92 -17.50
CA PHE A 125 5.66 -11.32 -16.33
C PHE A 125 4.17 -11.03 -16.50
N GLN A 126 3.41 -12.07 -16.81
CA GLN A 126 1.95 -12.03 -16.83
C GLN A 126 1.43 -12.56 -15.49
N PRO A 127 1.00 -11.69 -14.56
CA PRO A 127 0.45 -12.13 -13.29
C PRO A 127 -0.92 -12.77 -13.44
N ASP A 128 -1.25 -13.74 -12.59
CA ASP A 128 -2.62 -14.23 -12.43
C ASP A 128 -3.47 -13.19 -11.69
N VAL A 129 -2.84 -12.50 -10.72
CA VAL A 129 -3.49 -11.47 -9.88
C VAL A 129 -2.58 -10.25 -9.72
N ILE A 130 -3.15 -9.07 -9.90
CA ILE A 130 -2.56 -7.80 -9.44
C ILE A 130 -3.26 -7.40 -8.15
N HIS A 131 -2.48 -7.29 -7.07
CA HIS A 131 -2.93 -6.86 -5.75
C HIS A 131 -2.49 -5.42 -5.50
N ALA A 132 -3.42 -4.49 -5.63
CA ALA A 132 -3.16 -3.07 -5.45
C ALA A 132 -3.51 -2.62 -4.02
N HIS A 133 -2.72 -1.68 -3.47
CA HIS A 133 -2.82 -1.23 -2.08
C HIS A 133 -3.03 0.28 -2.00
N ASP A 134 -4.12 0.71 -1.37
CA ASP A 134 -4.53 2.09 -1.17
C ASP A 134 -4.62 2.94 -2.45
N TRP A 135 -5.02 4.19 -2.32
CA TRP A 135 -5.33 5.08 -3.44
C TRP A 135 -4.14 5.31 -4.40
N GLN A 136 -2.91 5.24 -3.90
CA GLN A 136 -1.71 5.47 -4.71
C GLN A 136 -1.56 4.45 -5.83
N SER A 137 -2.05 3.25 -5.64
CA SER A 137 -2.15 2.22 -6.67
C SER A 137 -3.58 1.99 -7.17
N GLY A 138 -4.53 2.82 -6.73
CA GLY A 138 -5.95 2.66 -6.99
C GLY A 138 -6.34 2.72 -8.47
N MET A 139 -5.57 3.42 -9.30
CA MET A 139 -5.81 3.46 -10.74
C MET A 139 -5.33 2.20 -11.47
N VAL A 140 -4.54 1.31 -10.87
CA VAL A 140 -4.08 0.07 -11.54
C VAL A 140 -5.25 -0.81 -11.95
N PRO A 141 -6.21 -1.18 -11.08
CA PRO A 141 -7.39 -1.96 -11.49
C PRO A 141 -8.24 -1.24 -12.54
N ALA A 142 -8.45 0.06 -12.37
CA ALA A 142 -9.26 0.84 -13.28
C ALA A 142 -8.64 0.90 -14.69
N LEU A 143 -7.36 1.28 -14.79
CA LEU A 143 -6.65 1.31 -16.06
C LEU A 143 -6.62 -0.06 -16.73
N LEU A 144 -6.35 -1.12 -15.96
CA LEU A 144 -6.34 -2.49 -16.46
C LEU A 144 -7.66 -2.83 -17.18
N LYS A 145 -8.80 -2.55 -16.55
CA LYS A 145 -10.12 -2.86 -17.12
C LYS A 145 -10.53 -1.91 -18.25
N ILE A 146 -10.16 -0.62 -18.17
CA ILE A 146 -10.61 0.40 -19.13
C ILE A 146 -9.70 0.43 -20.37
N GLN A 147 -8.39 0.38 -20.19
CA GLN A 147 -7.43 0.65 -21.27
C GLN A 147 -6.61 -0.56 -21.72
N TYR A 148 -6.48 -1.61 -20.89
CA TYR A 148 -5.59 -2.74 -21.19
C TYR A 148 -6.34 -4.07 -21.41
N ALA A 149 -7.56 -4.24 -20.93
CA ALA A 149 -8.28 -5.52 -20.99
C ALA A 149 -8.52 -6.07 -22.42
N HIS A 150 -8.50 -5.19 -23.43
CA HIS A 150 -8.63 -5.59 -24.83
C HIS A 150 -7.34 -6.20 -25.42
N LEU A 151 -6.22 -6.05 -24.75
CA LEU A 151 -4.93 -6.61 -25.16
C LEU A 151 -4.81 -8.05 -24.61
N PRO A 152 -4.46 -9.04 -25.46
CA PRO A 152 -4.43 -10.46 -25.05
C PRO A 152 -3.58 -10.73 -23.80
N PHE A 153 -2.47 -10.01 -23.65
CA PHE A 153 -1.59 -10.13 -22.48
C PHE A 153 -2.33 -9.84 -21.15
N PHE A 154 -3.26 -8.90 -21.14
CA PHE A 154 -3.93 -8.42 -19.91
C PHE A 154 -5.31 -9.02 -19.69
N ALA A 155 -5.90 -9.68 -20.69
CA ALA A 155 -7.32 -10.06 -20.71
C ALA A 155 -7.76 -10.94 -19.53
N ASN A 156 -6.88 -11.78 -19.00
CA ASN A 156 -7.22 -12.75 -17.95
C ASN A 156 -6.72 -12.36 -16.55
N ILE A 157 -6.03 -11.23 -16.42
CA ILE A 157 -5.49 -10.78 -15.14
C ILE A 157 -6.63 -10.37 -14.21
N LYS A 158 -6.65 -10.95 -13.01
CA LYS A 158 -7.58 -10.59 -11.94
C LYS A 158 -7.01 -9.53 -11.06
N THR A 159 -7.88 -8.79 -10.36
CA THR A 159 -7.49 -7.69 -9.50
C THR A 159 -8.02 -7.86 -8.08
N MET A 160 -7.15 -7.64 -7.11
CA MET A 160 -7.49 -7.49 -5.71
C MET A 160 -7.06 -6.09 -5.26
N PHE A 161 -7.86 -5.47 -4.42
CA PHE A 161 -7.56 -4.17 -3.85
C PHE A 161 -7.69 -4.18 -2.34
N THR A 162 -6.65 -3.73 -1.62
CA THR A 162 -6.69 -3.61 -0.16
C THR A 162 -6.80 -2.15 0.29
N ILE A 163 -7.82 -1.89 1.10
CA ILE A 163 -8.00 -0.64 1.83
C ILE A 163 -7.25 -0.76 3.17
N HIS A 164 -6.17 0.02 3.36
CA HIS A 164 -5.51 0.14 4.66
C HIS A 164 -6.10 1.27 5.49
N ASN A 165 -6.44 2.39 4.82
CA ASN A 165 -7.12 3.51 5.46
C ASN A 165 -8.03 4.24 4.46
N LEU A 166 -9.33 4.10 4.62
CA LEU A 166 -10.33 4.66 3.71
C LEU A 166 -10.40 6.21 3.75
N GLN A 167 -9.87 6.84 4.79
CA GLN A 167 -9.84 8.30 4.91
C GLN A 167 -8.99 8.96 3.80
N TYR A 168 -7.93 8.29 3.36
CA TYR A 168 -7.04 8.78 2.30
C TYR A 168 -7.46 8.20 0.97
N GLN A 169 -8.06 9.03 0.09
CA GLN A 169 -8.74 8.52 -1.10
C GLN A 169 -8.09 8.94 -2.42
N GLY A 170 -7.16 9.90 -2.40
CA GLY A 170 -6.61 10.45 -3.65
C GLY A 170 -7.70 11.14 -4.47
N VAL A 171 -8.20 12.27 -3.93
CA VAL A 171 -9.27 13.07 -4.55
C VAL A 171 -8.67 14.25 -5.29
N PHE A 172 -8.98 14.39 -6.58
CA PHE A 172 -8.36 15.36 -7.48
C PHE A 172 -9.39 15.94 -8.45
N GLY A 173 -9.01 17.01 -9.14
CA GLY A 173 -9.86 17.56 -10.21
C GLY A 173 -10.03 16.57 -11.38
N ILE A 174 -11.24 16.48 -11.90
CA ILE A 174 -11.56 15.56 -13.02
C ILE A 174 -10.71 15.88 -14.25
N ARG A 175 -10.59 17.17 -14.59
CA ARG A 175 -9.89 17.61 -15.81
C ARG A 175 -8.41 17.26 -15.76
N GLU A 176 -7.78 17.43 -14.61
CA GLU A 176 -6.38 17.11 -14.38
C GLU A 176 -6.10 15.61 -14.55
N VAL A 177 -6.94 14.79 -13.93
CA VAL A 177 -6.81 13.31 -14.03
C VAL A 177 -7.14 12.84 -15.45
N GLN A 178 -8.15 13.42 -16.09
CA GLN A 178 -8.54 13.13 -17.46
C GLN A 178 -7.41 13.44 -18.45
N ASP A 179 -6.79 14.61 -18.33
CA ASP A 179 -5.65 15.01 -19.17
C ASP A 179 -4.47 14.05 -19.02
N VAL A 180 -4.11 13.72 -17.78
CA VAL A 180 -2.97 12.85 -17.48
C VAL A 180 -3.21 11.40 -17.92
N LEU A 181 -4.38 10.84 -17.61
CA LEU A 181 -4.64 9.42 -17.86
C LEU A 181 -5.36 9.15 -19.18
N GLY A 182 -5.71 10.19 -19.96
CA GLY A 182 -6.38 10.03 -21.23
C GLY A 182 -7.71 9.26 -21.10
N LEU A 183 -8.49 9.56 -20.06
CA LEU A 183 -9.76 8.90 -19.78
C LEU A 183 -10.91 9.68 -20.42
N GLY A 184 -11.79 8.97 -21.13
CA GLY A 184 -12.91 9.60 -21.85
C GLY A 184 -14.00 10.15 -20.92
N ASP A 185 -14.79 11.11 -21.43
CA ASP A 185 -15.86 11.78 -20.66
C ASP A 185 -16.88 10.82 -20.06
N SER A 186 -17.17 9.70 -20.72
CA SER A 186 -18.15 8.69 -20.27
C SER A 186 -17.75 7.94 -18.98
N LEU A 187 -16.54 8.16 -18.48
CA LEU A 187 -16.03 7.55 -17.25
C LEU A 187 -16.26 8.43 -16.01
N TRP A 188 -16.64 9.68 -16.19
CA TRP A 188 -16.84 10.66 -15.11
C TRP A 188 -18.31 10.71 -14.69
N THR A 189 -18.80 9.58 -14.22
CA THR A 189 -20.16 9.38 -13.70
C THR A 189 -20.08 8.80 -12.28
N ASP A 190 -21.16 8.95 -11.52
CA ASP A 190 -21.22 8.54 -10.11
C ASP A 190 -21.14 7.02 -9.91
N ASP A 191 -21.44 6.25 -10.93
CA ASP A 191 -21.25 4.78 -10.96
C ASP A 191 -19.81 4.35 -11.33
N LYS A 192 -18.92 5.28 -11.71
CA LYS A 192 -17.55 4.99 -12.16
C LYS A 192 -16.49 5.77 -11.37
N LEU A 193 -15.88 6.79 -11.99
CA LEU A 193 -14.69 7.46 -11.46
C LEU A 193 -15.00 8.78 -10.73
N GLU A 194 -16.16 9.38 -11.01
CA GLU A 194 -16.57 10.62 -10.38
C GLU A 194 -17.03 10.39 -8.93
N CYS A 195 -16.67 11.29 -8.03
CA CYS A 195 -17.09 11.29 -6.63
C CYS A 195 -17.24 12.72 -6.14
N TYR A 196 -18.49 13.16 -5.96
CA TYR A 196 -18.82 14.51 -5.49
C TYR A 196 -18.14 15.65 -6.29
N GLY A 197 -18.16 15.54 -7.62
CA GLY A 197 -17.57 16.54 -8.53
C GLY A 197 -16.06 16.39 -8.73
N CYS A 198 -15.44 15.34 -8.19
CA CYS A 198 -14.01 15.08 -8.27
C CYS A 198 -13.71 13.70 -8.83
N ALA A 199 -12.49 13.51 -9.32
CA ALA A 199 -11.90 12.18 -9.55
C ALA A 199 -11.44 11.59 -8.22
N ASN A 200 -11.70 10.30 -7.97
CA ASN A 200 -11.33 9.64 -6.73
C ASN A 200 -10.66 8.30 -7.04
N PHE A 201 -9.36 8.18 -6.73
CA PHE A 201 -8.55 6.99 -7.05
C PHE A 201 -8.93 5.77 -6.20
N MET A 202 -9.30 5.98 -4.94
CA MET A 202 -9.84 4.92 -4.07
C MET A 202 -11.14 4.38 -4.68
N LYS A 203 -12.07 5.26 -5.06
CA LYS A 203 -13.32 4.87 -5.72
C LYS A 203 -13.07 4.10 -7.01
N ALA A 204 -12.12 4.56 -7.83
CA ALA A 204 -11.73 3.86 -9.05
C ALA A 204 -11.32 2.41 -8.77
N ALA A 205 -10.49 2.19 -7.75
CA ALA A 205 -10.12 0.84 -7.33
C ALA A 205 -11.32 0.04 -6.84
N LEU A 206 -12.19 0.63 -6.03
CA LEU A 206 -13.38 -0.04 -5.51
C LEU A 206 -14.38 -0.42 -6.60
N VAL A 207 -14.49 0.36 -7.66
CA VAL A 207 -15.38 0.04 -8.79
C VAL A 207 -14.83 -1.07 -9.66
N TYR A 208 -13.52 -1.05 -9.95
CA TYR A 208 -12.92 -1.87 -11.00
C TYR A 208 -12.18 -3.13 -10.51
N SER A 209 -11.96 -3.30 -9.21
CA SER A 209 -11.33 -4.52 -8.68
C SER A 209 -12.31 -5.70 -8.65
N ASP A 210 -11.80 -6.90 -8.90
CA ASP A 210 -12.62 -8.11 -8.80
C ASP A 210 -12.93 -8.45 -7.32
N ILE A 211 -11.96 -8.22 -6.41
CA ILE A 211 -12.08 -8.42 -4.96
C ILE A 211 -11.56 -7.19 -4.22
N ILE A 212 -12.24 -6.82 -3.13
CA ILE A 212 -11.85 -5.76 -2.21
C ILE A 212 -11.54 -6.39 -0.86
N THR A 213 -10.41 -6.02 -0.27
CA THR A 213 -10.06 -6.43 1.09
C THR A 213 -9.78 -5.21 1.97
N THR A 214 -9.90 -5.41 3.28
CA THR A 214 -9.47 -4.44 4.28
C THR A 214 -8.85 -5.16 5.48
N VAL A 215 -8.29 -4.42 6.40
CA VAL A 215 -7.33 -4.89 7.42
C VAL A 215 -7.95 -5.57 8.64
N SER A 216 -9.28 -5.67 8.72
CA SER A 216 -9.95 -6.51 9.73
C SER A 216 -11.40 -6.82 9.34
N PRO A 217 -11.98 -7.93 9.86
CA PRO A 217 -13.42 -8.21 9.68
C PRO A 217 -14.32 -7.09 10.19
N SER A 218 -14.04 -6.54 11.38
CA SER A 218 -14.82 -5.42 11.94
C SER A 218 -14.74 -4.18 11.05
N TYR A 219 -13.54 -3.84 10.56
CA TYR A 219 -13.38 -2.68 9.68
C TYR A 219 -14.11 -2.87 8.33
N ALA A 220 -14.19 -4.11 7.82
CA ALA A 220 -14.98 -4.40 6.62
C ALA A 220 -16.48 -4.09 6.82
N GLU A 221 -17.00 -4.26 8.04
CA GLU A 221 -18.36 -3.90 8.39
C GLU A 221 -18.52 -2.40 8.64
N GLU A 222 -17.59 -1.80 9.39
CA GLU A 222 -17.58 -0.38 9.74
C GLU A 222 -17.58 0.54 8.52
N ILE A 223 -16.72 0.29 7.53
CA ILE A 223 -16.61 1.11 6.31
C ILE A 223 -17.86 1.07 5.42
N GLN A 224 -18.79 0.16 5.66
CA GLN A 224 -20.09 0.11 5.02
C GLN A 224 -21.15 0.99 5.72
N THR A 225 -20.81 1.64 6.83
CA THR A 225 -21.68 2.58 7.54
C THR A 225 -21.42 4.02 7.11
N ALA A 226 -22.42 4.89 7.26
CA ALA A 226 -22.27 6.30 6.91
C ALA A 226 -21.21 7.03 7.75
N TYR A 227 -20.96 6.58 8.97
CA TYR A 227 -19.99 7.20 9.89
C TYR A 227 -18.54 6.90 9.50
N TYR A 228 -18.22 5.64 9.16
CA TYR A 228 -16.84 5.22 8.86
C TYR A 228 -16.56 5.04 7.36
N GLY A 229 -17.58 5.16 6.52
CA GLY A 229 -17.47 4.90 5.08
C GLY A 229 -16.91 6.04 4.26
N GLU A 230 -16.58 7.18 4.88
CA GLU A 230 -15.90 8.32 4.24
C GLU A 230 -16.53 8.70 2.89
N ARG A 231 -17.87 8.70 2.83
CA ARG A 231 -18.70 8.93 1.63
C ARG A 231 -18.63 7.83 0.56
N LEU A 232 -17.98 6.71 0.82
CA LEU A 232 -17.93 5.54 -0.07
C LEU A 232 -18.76 4.34 0.47
N ASP A 233 -19.46 4.53 1.60
CA ASP A 233 -20.29 3.52 2.25
C ASP A 233 -21.37 2.93 1.32
N GLY A 234 -21.97 3.75 0.48
CA GLY A 234 -22.95 3.31 -0.51
C GLY A 234 -22.38 2.33 -1.53
N LEU A 235 -21.19 2.64 -2.07
CA LEU A 235 -20.48 1.77 -2.99
C LEU A 235 -20.03 0.47 -2.30
N LEU A 236 -19.46 0.58 -1.09
CA LEU A 236 -19.01 -0.58 -0.32
C LEU A 236 -20.18 -1.51 0.04
N ARG A 237 -21.35 -0.98 0.41
CA ARG A 237 -22.58 -1.79 0.59
C ARG A 237 -23.05 -2.47 -0.69
N ALA A 238 -23.00 -1.76 -1.82
CA ALA A 238 -23.37 -2.35 -3.12
C ALA A 238 -22.45 -3.51 -3.49
N ARG A 239 -21.19 -3.45 -3.09
CA ARG A 239 -20.15 -4.47 -3.33
C ARG A 239 -19.86 -5.39 -2.14
N LYS A 240 -20.73 -5.46 -1.14
CA LYS A 240 -20.49 -6.21 0.11
C LYS A 240 -20.13 -7.68 -0.08
N ARG A 241 -20.50 -8.30 -1.20
CA ARG A 241 -20.16 -9.70 -1.50
C ARG A 241 -18.70 -9.89 -1.91
N GLU A 242 -18.07 -8.84 -2.39
CA GLU A 242 -16.68 -8.80 -2.81
C GLU A 242 -15.76 -8.11 -1.77
N VAL A 243 -16.32 -7.64 -0.63
CA VAL A 243 -15.55 -6.98 0.45
C VAL A 243 -15.27 -7.98 1.56
N PHE A 244 -13.97 -8.17 1.86
CA PHE A 244 -13.51 -9.11 2.86
C PHE A 244 -12.57 -8.43 3.87
N GLY A 245 -12.77 -8.68 5.15
CA GLY A 245 -11.84 -8.26 6.21
C GLY A 245 -10.80 -9.35 6.47
N VAL A 246 -9.53 -9.02 6.32
CA VAL A 246 -8.39 -9.91 6.60
C VAL A 246 -7.52 -9.27 7.65
N LEU A 247 -7.41 -9.87 8.82
CA LEU A 247 -6.59 -9.33 9.91
C LEU A 247 -5.12 -9.34 9.52
N ASN A 248 -4.43 -8.22 9.72
CA ASN A 248 -3.01 -8.13 9.49
C ASN A 248 -2.25 -9.09 10.42
N GLY A 249 -1.27 -9.77 9.85
CA GLY A 249 -0.31 -10.56 10.61
C GLY A 249 0.81 -9.70 11.20
N ILE A 250 1.68 -10.34 11.95
CA ILE A 250 2.90 -9.76 12.52
C ILE A 250 4.09 -10.45 11.86
N ASP A 251 5.11 -9.69 11.49
CA ASP A 251 6.38 -10.27 11.08
C ASP A 251 7.09 -10.88 12.29
N MET A 252 7.03 -12.22 12.37
CA MET A 252 7.60 -12.99 13.46
C MET A 252 9.13 -13.06 13.44
N ALA A 253 9.77 -12.62 12.36
CA ALA A 253 11.23 -12.50 12.31
C ALA A 253 11.70 -11.17 12.92
N ASP A 254 10.95 -10.09 12.71
CA ASP A 254 11.28 -8.76 13.24
C ASP A 254 10.71 -8.55 14.67
N TYR A 255 9.50 -9.03 14.93
CA TYR A 255 8.81 -8.86 16.23
C TYR A 255 8.81 -10.14 17.06
N ASN A 256 9.99 -10.74 17.28
CA ASN A 256 10.15 -11.93 18.09
C ASN A 256 10.91 -11.61 19.39
N PRO A 257 10.24 -11.54 20.54
CA PRO A 257 10.90 -11.18 21.81
C PRO A 257 11.94 -12.22 22.30
N ALA A 258 11.97 -13.42 21.70
CA ALA A 258 13.00 -14.42 21.98
C ALA A 258 14.35 -14.13 21.29
N THR A 259 14.36 -13.21 20.30
CA THR A 259 15.55 -12.94 19.47
C THR A 259 15.73 -11.44 19.18
N ASP A 260 14.87 -10.57 19.74
CA ASP A 260 14.90 -9.13 19.48
C ASP A 260 15.99 -8.45 20.30
N ALA A 261 17.11 -8.12 19.65
CA ALA A 261 18.22 -7.41 20.30
C ALA A 261 17.89 -5.96 20.74
N ARG A 262 16.73 -5.42 20.35
CA ARG A 262 16.29 -4.06 20.73
C ARG A 262 15.71 -3.99 22.15
N ILE A 263 15.33 -5.14 22.72
CA ILE A 263 14.79 -5.20 24.09
C ILE A 263 15.88 -5.61 25.09
N PRO A 264 15.80 -5.14 26.37
CA PRO A 264 16.84 -5.36 27.37
C PRO A 264 16.96 -6.81 27.86
N ALA A 265 15.93 -7.63 27.65
CA ALA A 265 15.94 -9.04 27.95
C ALA A 265 14.98 -9.81 27.06
N GLU A 266 15.44 -10.94 26.57
CA GLU A 266 14.61 -11.87 25.80
C GLU A 266 13.54 -12.53 26.70
N TYR A 267 12.39 -12.85 26.09
CA TYR A 267 11.33 -13.62 26.74
C TYR A 267 10.50 -14.39 25.69
N THR A 268 9.76 -15.39 26.16
CA THR A 268 8.86 -16.20 25.33
C THR A 268 7.48 -16.26 25.97
N ALA A 269 6.52 -16.89 25.30
CA ALA A 269 5.20 -17.15 25.86
C ALA A 269 5.26 -18.09 27.10
N ASP A 270 6.25 -18.99 27.11
CA ASP A 270 6.43 -19.99 28.18
C ASP A 270 7.30 -19.44 29.33
N ASP A 271 8.16 -18.43 29.07
CA ASP A 271 8.99 -17.76 30.08
C ASP A 271 8.92 -16.25 29.94
N LEU A 272 8.16 -15.62 30.79
CA LEU A 272 7.96 -14.18 30.90
C LEU A 272 8.94 -13.45 31.82
N SER A 273 9.95 -14.12 32.36
CA SER A 273 10.89 -13.52 33.34
C SER A 273 11.63 -12.32 32.77
N GLY A 274 12.03 -12.37 31.49
CA GLY A 274 12.65 -11.25 30.79
C GLY A 274 11.72 -10.02 30.63
N LYS A 275 10.41 -10.22 30.57
CA LYS A 275 9.44 -9.12 30.41
C LYS A 275 9.43 -8.17 31.60
N ALA A 276 9.67 -8.68 32.81
CA ALA A 276 9.80 -7.86 34.00
C ALA A 276 10.97 -6.87 33.92
N LYS A 277 12.11 -7.31 33.33
CA LYS A 277 13.28 -6.45 33.10
C LYS A 277 12.95 -5.38 32.04
N CYS A 278 12.29 -5.78 30.96
CA CYS A 278 11.84 -4.84 29.93
C CYS A 278 10.91 -3.77 30.49
N LYS A 279 10.00 -4.14 31.38
CA LYS A 279 9.11 -3.21 32.05
C LYS A 279 9.87 -2.21 32.93
N ALA A 280 10.78 -2.68 33.77
CA ALA A 280 11.57 -1.83 34.65
C ALA A 280 12.39 -0.80 33.87
N GLU A 281 13.11 -1.24 32.84
CA GLU A 281 13.88 -0.33 31.96
C GLU A 281 12.99 0.68 31.25
N LEU A 282 11.80 0.28 30.78
CA LEU A 282 10.86 1.21 30.15
C LEU A 282 10.38 2.27 31.14
N GLN A 283 10.09 1.89 32.39
CA GLN A 283 9.73 2.82 33.46
C GLN A 283 10.86 3.83 33.73
N GLU A 284 12.10 3.36 33.85
CA GLU A 284 13.27 4.22 34.01
C GLU A 284 13.46 5.18 32.85
N LYS A 285 13.46 4.70 31.61
CA LYS A 285 13.63 5.52 30.41
C LYS A 285 12.57 6.61 30.24
N LEU A 286 11.36 6.35 30.72
CA LEU A 286 10.25 7.31 30.65
C LEU A 286 10.12 8.18 31.89
N GLY A 287 11.01 8.03 32.89
CA GLY A 287 10.94 8.78 34.15
C GLY A 287 9.73 8.41 35.03
N LEU A 288 9.19 7.21 34.86
CA LEU A 288 8.09 6.68 35.65
C LEU A 288 8.63 6.01 36.92
N THR A 289 7.78 5.88 37.97
CA THR A 289 8.15 5.08 39.15
C THR A 289 8.36 3.61 38.74
N VAL A 290 9.51 3.06 39.10
CA VAL A 290 9.81 1.64 38.86
C VAL A 290 9.08 0.81 39.90
N ASP A 291 7.94 0.25 39.49
CA ASP A 291 7.11 -0.62 40.34
C ASP A 291 6.57 -1.79 39.51
N PRO A 292 6.88 -3.05 39.87
CA PRO A 292 6.39 -4.21 39.15
C PRO A 292 4.86 -4.37 39.20
N ASN A 293 4.19 -3.80 40.22
CA ASN A 293 2.75 -3.94 40.44
C ASN A 293 1.91 -2.89 39.67
N VAL A 294 2.52 -1.77 39.29
CA VAL A 294 1.82 -0.72 38.54
C VAL A 294 1.78 -1.08 37.05
N PRO A 295 0.60 -1.21 36.40
CA PRO A 295 0.51 -1.46 34.97
C PRO A 295 1.01 -0.25 34.16
N ILE A 296 1.64 -0.50 33.03
CA ILE A 296 1.95 0.51 32.04
C ILE A 296 0.95 0.41 30.90
N ILE A 297 0.30 1.53 30.57
CA ILE A 297 -0.54 1.67 29.40
C ILE A 297 0.23 2.54 28.40
N GLY A 298 0.57 1.98 27.23
CA GLY A 298 1.31 2.67 26.19
C GLY A 298 0.50 2.73 24.89
N MET A 299 0.54 3.89 24.24
CA MET A 299 0.00 4.08 22.90
C MET A 299 1.12 4.60 22.00
N VAL A 300 1.44 3.84 20.96
CA VAL A 300 2.47 4.20 19.97
C VAL A 300 1.82 4.28 18.60
N GLY A 301 1.79 5.46 18.02
CA GLY A 301 1.15 5.68 16.73
C GLY A 301 1.36 7.10 16.21
N ARG A 302 0.90 7.35 15.00
CA ARG A 302 0.84 8.71 14.46
C ARG A 302 -0.27 9.49 15.17
N LEU A 303 0.01 10.76 15.49
CA LEU A 303 -1.01 11.68 16.01
C LEU A 303 -1.83 12.22 14.82
N SER A 304 -2.81 11.46 14.37
CA SER A 304 -3.74 11.84 13.32
C SER A 304 -5.17 11.57 13.74
N LEU A 305 -6.12 12.37 13.26
CA LEU A 305 -7.54 12.24 13.60
C LEU A 305 -8.10 10.85 13.26
N SER A 306 -7.59 10.21 12.18
CA SER A 306 -8.01 8.86 11.79
C SER A 306 -7.58 7.74 12.73
N LEU A 307 -6.68 8.03 13.68
CA LEU A 307 -6.14 7.05 14.64
C LEU A 307 -6.47 7.38 16.10
N ILE A 308 -7.08 8.52 16.37
CA ILE A 308 -7.34 9.04 17.73
C ILE A 308 -8.70 8.57 18.31
N HIS A 309 -9.39 7.65 17.69
CA HIS A 309 -10.68 7.15 18.19
C HIS A 309 -10.66 6.52 19.58
N ILE A 310 -9.48 6.35 20.19
CA ILE A 310 -9.30 5.69 21.49
C ILE A 310 -9.03 6.69 22.63
N SER A 311 -8.85 7.97 22.35
CA SER A 311 -8.35 8.93 23.35
C SER A 311 -9.38 9.91 23.88
N GLU A 312 -10.65 9.82 23.52
CA GLU A 312 -11.69 10.57 24.18
C GLU A 312 -12.26 9.75 25.34
N PRO A 313 -12.15 10.24 26.58
CA PRO A 313 -12.86 9.63 27.70
C PRO A 313 -14.36 9.79 27.46
N THR A 314 -15.08 8.67 27.33
CA THR A 314 -16.53 8.64 27.39
C THR A 314 -17.04 9.04 28.74
#